data_b012a7139054d4c1df4a27131ac50ab0
#
_entry.id   b012a7139054d4c1df4a27131ac50ab0
#
_cell.length_a   1.000
_cell.length_b   1.000
_cell.length_c   1.000
_cell.angle_alpha   90.00
_cell.angle_beta   90.00
_cell.angle_gamma   90.00
#
_symmetry.space_group_name_H-M   'P 1'
#
loop_
_entity.id
_entity.type
_entity.pdbx_description
1 polymer ?
#
loop_
_entity_poly.entity_id
_entity_poly.type
_entity_poly.pdbx_seq_one_letter_code
_entity_poly.pdbx_strand_id
1 'polypeptide(L)'
;MFIMVLVVFGIQSYPSLGIDLYPDVDLPMVSIRVYYEGTAPEEMETLVTKPIENRVSQISGIKTITSTIREGFSQTTLEFDIGVDPRQMASEVREKVASIRKRLPDDIDEPMVERYDAASRPVAVYAFSSALRSPGEVRRL
;
A
#
# COMPACT_ATOMS: atom_id res chain seq x y z
N MET A 1 -17.28 -5.16 -51.87
CA MET A 1 -18.24 -4.83 -50.83
C MET A 1 -17.89 -5.44 -49.45
N PHE A 2 -17.49 -6.72 -49.37
CA PHE A 2 -17.20 -7.36 -48.08
C PHE A 2 -16.08 -6.68 -47.30
N ILE A 3 -15.02 -6.24 -47.95
CA ILE A 3 -13.87 -5.55 -47.32
C ILE A 3 -14.28 -4.21 -46.71
N MET A 4 -15.17 -3.44 -47.35
CA MET A 4 -15.65 -2.18 -46.80
C MET A 4 -16.45 -2.36 -45.50
N VAL A 5 -17.22 -3.44 -45.41
CA VAL A 5 -17.97 -3.77 -44.18
C VAL A 5 -17.00 -4.05 -43.02
N LEU A 6 -15.92 -4.83 -43.27
CA LEU A 6 -14.90 -5.13 -42.27
C LEU A 6 -14.16 -3.87 -41.81
N VAL A 7 -13.84 -2.94 -42.70
CA VAL A 7 -13.19 -1.68 -42.37
C VAL A 7 -14.09 -0.82 -41.49
N VAL A 8 -15.39 -0.72 -41.83
CA VAL A 8 -16.36 0.07 -41.02
C VAL A 8 -16.51 -0.55 -39.62
N PHE A 9 -16.61 -1.88 -39.51
CA PHE A 9 -16.66 -2.56 -38.21
C PHE A 9 -15.37 -2.35 -37.41
N GLY A 10 -14.20 -2.38 -38.06
CA GLY A 10 -12.91 -2.11 -37.40
C GLY A 10 -12.83 -0.70 -36.83
N ILE A 11 -13.24 0.30 -37.58
CA ILE A 11 -13.27 1.71 -37.12
C ILE A 11 -14.27 1.89 -35.98
N GLN A 12 -15.41 1.24 -36.05
CA GLN A 12 -16.46 1.32 -35.00
C GLN A 12 -16.00 0.65 -33.69
N SER A 13 -15.21 -0.42 -33.76
CA SER A 13 -14.72 -1.16 -32.59
C SER A 13 -13.49 -0.50 -31.95
N TYR A 14 -12.77 0.36 -32.67
CA TYR A 14 -11.54 1.00 -32.18
C TYR A 14 -11.73 1.81 -30.89
N PRO A 15 -12.79 2.65 -30.72
CA PRO A 15 -13.03 3.39 -29.49
C PRO A 15 -13.39 2.51 -28.28
N SER A 16 -13.82 1.26 -28.55
CA SER A 16 -14.24 0.32 -27.50
C SER A 16 -13.07 -0.50 -26.95
N LEU A 17 -11.86 -0.38 -27.52
CA LEU A 17 -10.68 -0.97 -26.92
C LEU A 17 -10.27 -0.12 -25.70
N GLY A 18 -10.57 -0.61 -24.51
CA GLY A 18 -10.00 -0.11 -23.27
C GLY A 18 -8.48 -0.26 -23.31
N ILE A 19 -7.77 0.85 -23.29
CA ILE A 19 -6.30 0.85 -23.16
C ILE A 19 -6.02 1.03 -21.68
N ASP A 20 -5.90 -0.08 -20.95
CA ASP A 20 -5.35 -0.07 -19.62
C ASP A 20 -3.82 0.01 -19.71
N LEU A 21 -3.25 1.08 -19.18
CA LEU A 21 -1.80 1.32 -19.21
C LEU A 21 -1.02 0.29 -18.38
N TYR A 22 -1.68 -0.37 -17.45
CA TYR A 22 -1.16 -1.47 -16.65
C TYR A 22 -2.19 -2.60 -16.59
N PRO A 23 -1.75 -3.86 -16.74
CA PRO A 23 -2.64 -4.98 -16.44
C PRO A 23 -3.10 -4.86 -14.98
N ASP A 24 -4.36 -5.14 -14.73
CA ASP A 24 -4.98 -5.14 -13.40
C ASP A 24 -4.39 -6.32 -12.60
N VAL A 25 -3.13 -6.17 -12.19
CA VAL A 25 -2.43 -7.14 -11.34
C VAL A 25 -2.57 -6.64 -9.92
N ASP A 26 -3.60 -7.09 -9.24
CA ASP A 26 -3.72 -6.96 -7.80
C ASP A 26 -2.60 -7.78 -7.14
N LEU A 27 -1.48 -7.12 -6.85
CA LEU A 27 -0.45 -7.72 -6.01
C LEU A 27 -0.99 -7.72 -4.57
N PRO A 28 -1.24 -8.91 -4.00
CA PRO A 28 -1.77 -8.99 -2.64
C PRO A 28 -0.66 -8.62 -1.65
N MET A 29 -0.58 -7.32 -1.33
CA MET A 29 0.39 -6.79 -0.38
C MET A 29 -0.30 -6.09 0.78
N VAL A 30 0.22 -6.31 1.98
CA VAL A 30 -0.21 -5.65 3.22
C VAL A 30 0.99 -4.96 3.84
N SER A 31 0.81 -3.71 4.24
CA SER A 31 1.84 -2.89 4.89
C SER A 31 1.44 -2.61 6.34
N ILE A 32 2.39 -2.82 7.26
CA ILE A 32 2.28 -2.49 8.67
C ILE A 32 3.19 -1.31 8.93
N ARG A 33 2.66 -0.21 9.43
CA ARG A 33 3.44 0.98 9.80
C ARG A 33 3.36 1.21 11.29
N VAL A 34 4.48 1.52 11.90
CA VAL A 34 4.59 1.83 13.32
C VAL A 34 5.44 3.08 13.49
N TYR A 35 4.97 3.98 14.34
CA TYR A 35 5.71 5.16 14.74
C TYR A 35 6.12 5.03 16.21
N TYR A 36 7.37 5.37 16.50
CA TYR A 36 7.93 5.41 17.83
C TYR A 36 8.92 6.57 17.91
N GLU A 37 8.42 7.74 18.22
CA GLU A 37 9.20 8.98 18.18
C GLU A 37 10.45 8.92 19.06
N GLY A 38 11.55 9.47 18.56
CA GLY A 38 12.82 9.56 19.26
C GLY A 38 13.60 8.26 19.40
N THR A 39 13.18 7.17 18.77
CA THR A 39 13.82 5.85 18.86
C THR A 39 14.82 5.66 17.74
N ALA A 40 16.04 5.21 18.10
CA ALA A 40 17.07 4.87 17.11
C ALA A 40 16.66 3.66 16.24
N PRO A 41 17.15 3.55 14.98
CA PRO A 41 16.77 2.46 14.08
C PRO A 41 17.05 1.06 14.63
N GLU A 42 18.16 0.85 15.34
CA GLU A 42 18.57 -0.43 15.93
C GLU A 42 17.61 -0.85 17.06
N GLU A 43 17.15 0.11 17.84
CA GLU A 43 16.19 -0.11 18.91
C GLU A 43 14.79 -0.37 18.32
N MET A 44 14.39 0.41 17.32
CA MET A 44 13.15 0.19 16.55
C MET A 44 13.10 -1.20 15.93
N GLU A 45 14.23 -1.68 15.37
CA GLU A 45 14.34 -3.03 14.83
C GLU A 45 14.08 -4.09 15.91
N THR A 46 14.73 -3.95 17.05
CA THR A 46 14.74 -4.98 18.10
C THR A 46 13.43 -5.03 18.87
N LEU A 47 12.88 -3.85 19.23
CA LEU A 47 11.71 -3.75 20.11
C LEU A 47 10.38 -3.81 19.36
N VAL A 48 10.37 -3.42 18.09
CA VAL A 48 9.13 -3.29 17.31
C VAL A 48 9.13 -4.19 16.09
N THR A 49 10.11 -4.05 15.19
CA THR A 49 10.06 -4.71 13.88
C THR A 49 10.19 -6.23 13.99
N LYS A 50 11.21 -6.73 14.68
CA LYS A 50 11.44 -8.19 14.86
C LYS A 50 10.27 -8.90 15.56
N PRO A 51 9.68 -8.40 16.65
CA PRO A 51 8.49 -9.00 17.25
C PRO A 51 7.30 -9.09 16.27
N ILE A 52 7.10 -8.05 15.45
CA ILE A 52 6.04 -8.03 14.44
C ILE A 52 6.33 -9.07 13.35
N GLU A 53 7.53 -9.04 12.75
CA GLU A 53 7.94 -10.00 11.72
C GLU A 53 7.78 -11.45 12.18
N ASN A 54 8.28 -11.78 13.38
CA ASN A 54 8.17 -13.11 13.95
C ASN A 54 6.72 -13.55 14.13
N ARG A 55 5.81 -12.62 14.39
CA ARG A 55 4.40 -12.94 14.58
C ARG A 55 3.67 -13.11 13.25
N VAL A 56 3.92 -12.23 12.30
CA VAL A 56 3.24 -12.27 11.00
C VAL A 56 3.81 -13.37 10.10
N SER A 57 5.08 -13.78 10.26
CA SER A 57 5.66 -14.89 9.48
C SER A 57 4.96 -16.24 9.68
N GLN A 58 4.10 -16.35 10.70
CA GLN A 58 3.28 -17.54 10.95
C GLN A 58 2.00 -17.58 10.07
N ILE A 59 1.73 -16.54 9.31
CA ILE A 59 0.59 -16.48 8.40
C ILE A 59 0.92 -17.28 7.14
N SER A 60 0.01 -18.11 6.70
CA SER A 60 0.18 -18.92 5.49
C SER A 60 0.05 -18.07 4.23
N GLY A 61 0.79 -18.45 3.17
CA GLY A 61 0.72 -17.76 1.88
C GLY A 61 1.56 -16.50 1.78
N ILE A 62 2.43 -16.23 2.76
CA ILE A 62 3.41 -15.14 2.66
C ILE A 62 4.57 -15.61 1.75
N LYS A 63 4.84 -14.84 0.71
CA LYS A 63 5.94 -15.04 -0.22
C LYS A 63 7.19 -14.31 0.25
N THR A 64 7.04 -13.04 0.65
CA THR A 64 8.17 -12.20 1.06
C THR A 64 7.75 -11.25 2.18
N ILE A 65 8.65 -11.04 3.14
CA ILE A 65 8.54 -10.00 4.18
C ILE A 65 9.71 -9.05 3.99
N THR A 66 9.41 -7.77 3.85
CA THR A 66 10.43 -6.72 3.72
C THR A 66 10.15 -5.61 4.70
N SER A 67 11.15 -5.28 5.54
CA SER A 67 11.03 -4.17 6.49
C SER A 67 11.98 -3.03 6.14
N THR A 68 11.47 -1.82 6.24
CA THR A 68 12.22 -0.57 6.12
C THR A 68 12.14 0.17 7.44
N ILE A 69 13.31 0.41 8.05
CA ILE A 69 13.42 1.02 9.37
C ILE A 69 14.14 2.35 9.22
N ARG A 70 13.64 3.35 9.91
CA ARG A 70 14.24 4.69 10.04
C ARG A 70 14.10 5.14 11.49
N GLU A 71 14.74 6.24 11.85
CA GLU A 71 14.54 6.87 13.14
C GLU A 71 13.05 7.14 13.38
N GLY A 72 12.52 6.62 14.46
CA GLY A 72 11.11 6.77 14.86
C GLY A 72 10.07 6.11 13.96
N PHE A 73 10.46 5.32 12.94
CA PHE A 73 9.53 4.76 11.96
C PHE A 73 9.94 3.36 11.50
N SER A 74 8.99 2.44 11.47
CA SER A 74 9.14 1.13 10.85
C SER A 74 7.97 0.83 9.91
N GLN A 75 8.28 0.30 8.75
CA GLN A 75 7.31 -0.20 7.78
C GLN A 75 7.67 -1.63 7.38
N THR A 76 6.80 -2.57 7.70
CA THR A 76 6.91 -3.97 7.28
C THR A 76 5.90 -4.26 6.19
N THR A 77 6.36 -4.66 5.02
CA THR A 77 5.52 -5.01 3.86
C THR A 77 5.52 -6.52 3.68
N LEU A 78 4.33 -7.09 3.61
CA LEU A 78 4.08 -8.50 3.40
C LEU A 78 3.56 -8.68 1.97
N GLU A 79 4.24 -9.48 1.18
CA GLU A 79 3.81 -9.91 -0.14
C GLU A 79 3.25 -11.33 -0.04
N PHE A 80 2.04 -11.54 -0.53
CA PHE A 80 1.38 -12.85 -0.52
C PHE A 80 1.36 -13.49 -1.90
N ASP A 81 1.07 -14.78 -1.96
CA ASP A 81 0.91 -15.51 -3.21
C ASP A 81 -0.28 -14.99 -4.02
N ILE A 82 -0.17 -15.07 -5.35
CA ILE A 82 -1.22 -14.65 -6.27
C ILE A 82 -2.45 -15.54 -6.08
N GLY A 83 -3.63 -14.92 -6.00
CA GLY A 83 -4.92 -15.63 -5.83
C GLY A 83 -5.44 -15.63 -4.39
N VAL A 84 -4.72 -15.04 -3.44
CA VAL A 84 -5.19 -14.85 -2.06
C VAL A 84 -6.00 -13.56 -1.98
N ASP A 85 -7.10 -13.55 -1.22
CA ASP A 85 -7.90 -12.33 -1.01
C ASP A 85 -7.13 -11.32 -0.13
N PRO A 86 -6.73 -10.15 -0.67
CA PRO A 86 -5.98 -9.16 0.08
C PRO A 86 -6.75 -8.59 1.29
N ARG A 87 -8.09 -8.63 1.27
CA ARG A 87 -8.93 -8.16 2.38
C ARG A 87 -8.86 -9.10 3.56
N GLN A 88 -8.94 -10.40 3.27
CA GLN A 88 -8.83 -11.44 4.28
C GLN A 88 -7.44 -11.42 4.91
N MET A 89 -6.38 -11.31 4.11
CA MET A 89 -5.00 -11.23 4.61
C MET A 89 -4.77 -10.00 5.48
N ALA A 90 -5.25 -8.83 5.08
CA ALA A 90 -5.14 -7.63 5.92
C ALA A 90 -5.86 -7.77 7.26
N SER A 91 -6.98 -8.49 7.31
CA SER A 91 -7.68 -8.77 8.56
C SER A 91 -6.89 -9.73 9.45
N GLU A 92 -6.33 -10.79 8.88
CA GLU A 92 -5.50 -11.75 9.61
C GLU A 92 -4.21 -11.11 10.15
N VAL A 93 -3.54 -10.30 9.34
CA VAL A 93 -2.35 -9.52 9.75
C VAL A 93 -2.71 -8.60 10.93
N ARG A 94 -3.83 -7.89 10.86
CA ARG A 94 -4.30 -7.00 11.94
C ARG A 94 -4.53 -7.76 13.24
N GLU A 95 -5.16 -8.93 13.18
CA GLU A 95 -5.38 -9.79 14.33
C GLU A 95 -4.06 -10.26 14.94
N LYS A 96 -3.11 -10.71 14.12
CA LYS A 96 -1.79 -11.15 14.57
C LYS A 96 -1.01 -10.02 15.25
N VAL A 97 -1.00 -8.83 14.65
CA VAL A 97 -0.35 -7.64 15.20
C VAL A 97 -1.01 -7.23 16.53
N ALA A 98 -2.33 -7.19 16.59
CA ALA A 98 -3.06 -6.89 17.82
C ALA A 98 -2.73 -7.88 18.96
N SER A 99 -2.52 -9.16 18.63
CA SER A 99 -2.18 -10.20 19.62
C SER A 99 -0.86 -9.98 20.34
N ILE A 100 0.06 -9.23 19.75
CA ILE A 100 1.39 -8.93 20.35
C ILE A 100 1.49 -7.51 20.88
N ARG A 101 0.43 -6.70 20.82
CA ARG A 101 0.46 -5.29 21.29
C ARG A 101 1.04 -5.15 22.71
N LYS A 102 0.75 -6.10 23.60
CA LYS A 102 1.27 -6.13 24.97
C LYS A 102 2.77 -6.43 25.08
N ARG A 103 3.41 -6.90 24.01
CA ARG A 103 4.86 -7.17 23.97
C ARG A 103 5.64 -6.01 23.37
N LEU A 104 4.95 -5.09 22.72
CA LEU A 104 5.54 -3.88 22.17
C LEU A 104 5.60 -2.81 23.27
N PRO A 105 6.52 -1.84 23.20
CA PRO A 105 6.58 -0.73 24.13
C PRO A 105 5.23 0.00 24.24
N ASP A 106 4.93 0.53 25.42
CA ASP A 106 3.66 1.23 25.66
C ASP A 106 3.58 2.56 24.94
N ASP A 107 4.73 3.21 24.73
CA ASP A 107 4.87 4.55 24.14
C ASP A 107 4.82 4.58 22.60
N ILE A 108 4.64 3.42 21.93
CA ILE A 108 4.49 3.39 20.48
C ILE A 108 3.05 3.75 20.06
N ASP A 109 2.94 4.40 18.94
CA ASP A 109 1.66 4.57 18.27
C ASP A 109 1.01 3.22 17.90
N GLU A 110 -0.30 3.21 17.77
CA GLU A 110 -1.01 2.00 17.34
C GLU A 110 -0.54 1.58 15.95
N PRO A 111 -0.09 0.30 15.78
CA PRO A 111 0.34 -0.19 14.48
C PRO A 111 -0.77 -0.08 13.43
N MET A 112 -0.50 0.63 12.34
CA MET A 112 -1.42 0.82 11.23
C MET A 112 -1.23 -0.29 10.19
N VAL A 113 -2.28 -1.07 9.95
CA VAL A 113 -2.28 -2.14 8.96
C VAL A 113 -3.10 -1.72 7.76
N GLU A 114 -2.44 -1.51 6.63
CA GLU A 114 -3.05 -1.06 5.39
C GLU A 114 -2.80 -2.06 4.26
N ARG A 115 -3.81 -2.26 3.44
CA ARG A 115 -3.70 -3.00 2.19
C ARG A 115 -3.04 -2.10 1.14
N TYR A 116 -2.12 -2.65 0.37
CA TYR A 116 -1.65 -1.98 -0.82
C TYR A 116 -2.74 -2.05 -1.90
N ASP A 117 -3.19 -0.89 -2.33
CA ASP A 117 -4.16 -0.75 -3.41
C ASP A 117 -3.50 0.03 -4.55
N ALA A 118 -3.22 -0.68 -5.64
CA ALA A 118 -2.62 -0.06 -6.82
C ALA A 118 -3.54 1.00 -7.45
N ALA A 119 -4.86 0.85 -7.28
CA ALA A 119 -5.85 1.81 -7.75
C ALA A 119 -5.88 3.11 -6.92
N SER A 120 -5.29 3.12 -5.72
CA SER A 120 -5.20 4.31 -4.85
C SER A 120 -4.13 5.31 -5.29
N ARG A 121 -3.36 5.03 -6.35
CA ARG A 121 -2.37 6.00 -6.85
C ARG A 121 -3.09 7.18 -7.50
N PRO A 122 -2.70 8.42 -7.15
CA PRO A 122 -3.28 9.58 -7.82
C PRO A 122 -2.95 9.53 -9.31
N VAL A 123 -3.99 9.58 -10.14
CA VAL A 123 -3.88 9.58 -11.63
C VAL A 123 -3.24 10.86 -12.13
N ALA A 124 -3.37 11.96 -11.36
CA ALA A 124 -2.75 13.24 -11.65
C ALA A 124 -2.52 14.04 -10.37
N VAL A 125 -1.39 14.73 -10.32
CA VAL A 125 -1.06 15.67 -9.25
C VAL A 125 -0.91 17.05 -9.88
N TYR A 126 -1.76 18.00 -9.46
CA TYR A 126 -1.71 19.37 -9.95
C TYR A 126 -1.09 20.27 -8.87
N ALA A 127 -0.04 20.99 -9.22
CA ALA A 127 0.52 22.05 -8.38
C ALA A 127 -0.05 23.41 -8.81
N PHE A 128 -0.73 24.08 -7.91
CA PHE A 128 -1.23 25.44 -8.12
C PHE A 128 -0.31 26.45 -7.45
N SER A 129 0.18 27.42 -8.22
CA SER A 129 0.93 28.56 -7.69
C SER A 129 0.26 29.86 -8.15
N SER A 130 0.28 30.87 -7.29
CA SER A 130 -0.24 32.19 -7.61
C SER A 130 0.79 33.24 -7.20
N ALA A 131 1.09 34.17 -8.10
CA ALA A 131 1.94 35.33 -7.80
C ALA A 131 1.20 36.41 -6.97
N LEU A 132 -0.13 36.32 -6.89
CA LEU A 132 -0.99 37.33 -6.25
C LEU A 132 -1.58 36.90 -4.92
N ARG A 133 -1.48 35.62 -4.55
CA ARG A 133 -2.07 35.04 -3.33
C ARG A 133 -1.05 34.24 -2.55
N SER A 134 -1.15 34.32 -1.23
CA SER A 134 -0.30 33.51 -0.36
C SER A 134 -0.63 32.01 -0.47
N PRO A 135 0.34 31.12 -0.18
CA PRO A 135 0.09 29.66 -0.20
C PRO A 135 -1.07 29.20 0.70
N GLY A 136 -1.34 29.94 1.80
CA GLY A 136 -2.44 29.65 2.72
C GLY A 136 -3.82 29.99 2.15
N GLU A 137 -3.92 30.99 1.27
CA GLU A 137 -5.17 31.37 0.59
C GLU A 137 -5.47 30.45 -0.59
N VAL A 138 -4.43 29.97 -1.30
CA VAL A 138 -4.57 29.00 -2.40
C VAL A 138 -5.04 27.62 -1.87
N ARG A 139 -4.68 27.27 -0.64
CA ARG A 139 -5.10 26.00 -0.01
C ARG A 139 -6.59 25.95 0.39
N ARG A 140 -7.27 27.10 0.45
CA ARG A 140 -8.68 27.21 0.86
C ARG A 140 -9.65 27.27 -0.33
N LEU A 141 -9.16 27.22 -1.55
CA LEU A 141 -9.94 27.10 -2.79
C LEU A 141 -10.19 25.64 -3.14
#